data_5a990af6d47d6cde0fe330be86351c12
#
_entry.id   5a990af6d47d6cde0fe330be86351c12
#
_cell.length_a   1.000
_cell.length_b   1.000
_cell.length_c   1.000
_cell.angle_alpha   90.00
_cell.angle_beta   90.00
_cell.angle_gamma   90.00
#
_symmetry.space_group_name_H-M   'P 1'
#
loop_
_entity.id
_entity.type
_entity.pdbx_description
1 polymer ?
#
loop_
_entity_poly.entity_id
_entity_poly.type
_entity_poly.pdbx_seq_one_letter_code
_entity_poly.pdbx_strand_id
1 'polypeptide(L)' 'MLCAELEELEAEFDDIFSALENPDLTEQERRSLQIAYSRLSRRIKDHQERGHDGGPCFEE' A
#
# COMPACT_ATOMS: atom_id res chain seq x y z
N MET A 1 5.82 -11.04 -14.61
CA MET A 1 6.81 -10.53 -13.65
C MET A 1 6.20 -9.47 -12.76
N LEU A 2 6.39 -9.59 -11.47
CA LEU A 2 5.82 -8.63 -10.55
C LEU A 2 6.71 -7.40 -10.41
N CYS A 3 6.08 -6.26 -10.19
CA CYS A 3 6.78 -5.03 -9.97
C CYS A 3 7.34 -5.01 -8.55
N ALA A 4 8.64 -4.77 -8.42
CA ALA A 4 9.27 -4.72 -7.10
C ALA A 4 8.69 -3.61 -6.23
N GLU A 5 8.37 -2.48 -6.84
CA GLU A 5 7.72 -1.37 -6.14
C GLU A 5 6.36 -1.76 -5.62
N LEU A 6 5.61 -2.49 -6.43
CA LEU A 6 4.29 -2.92 -6.04
C LEU A 6 4.37 -3.92 -4.88
N GLU A 7 5.37 -4.78 -4.89
CA GLU A 7 5.58 -5.72 -3.79
C GLU A 7 5.88 -4.98 -2.49
N GLU A 8 6.71 -3.96 -2.57
CA GLU A 8 7.02 -3.15 -1.39
C GLU A 8 5.79 -2.43 -0.88
N LEU A 9 4.98 -1.89 -1.77
CA LEU A 9 3.77 -1.20 -1.37
C LEU A 9 2.78 -2.15 -0.71
N GLU A 10 2.69 -3.37 -1.23
CA GLU A 10 1.81 -4.37 -0.63
C GLU A 10 2.30 -4.82 0.73
N ALA A 11 3.61 -4.91 0.89
CA ALA A 11 4.18 -5.26 2.20
C ALA A 11 3.89 -4.18 3.23
N GLU A 12 4.03 -2.93 2.84
CA GLU A 12 3.71 -1.82 3.72
C GLU A 12 2.22 -1.79 4.05
N PHE A 13 1.40 -2.10 3.08
CA PHE A 13 -0.03 -2.18 3.27
C PHE A 13 -0.39 -3.22 4.33
N ASP A 14 0.25 -4.36 4.23
CA ASP A 14 0.05 -5.45 5.18
C ASP A 14 0.47 -5.02 6.59
N ASP A 15 1.59 -4.32 6.68
CA ASP A 15 2.06 -3.78 7.96
C ASP A 15 1.04 -2.83 8.58
N ILE A 16 0.45 -1.99 7.77
CA ILE A 16 -0.56 -1.04 8.24
C ILE A 16 -1.78 -1.78 8.76
N PHE A 17 -2.22 -2.81 8.05
CA PHE A 17 -3.34 -3.62 8.50
C PHE A 17 -3.06 -4.26 9.85
N SER A 18 -1.86 -4.83 9.98
CA SER A 18 -1.47 -5.45 11.24
C SER A 18 -1.46 -4.44 12.38
N ALA A 19 -0.97 -3.25 12.10
CA ALA A 19 -0.94 -2.20 13.10
C ALA A 19 -2.34 -1.75 13.49
N LEU A 20 -3.24 -1.67 12.52
CA LEU A 20 -4.61 -1.26 12.79
C LEU A 20 -5.38 -2.26 13.65
N GLU A 21 -4.93 -3.50 13.66
CA GLU A 21 -5.56 -4.52 14.50
C GLU A 21 -5.10 -4.46 15.94
N ASN A 22 -4.09 -3.66 16.22
CA ASN A 22 -3.57 -3.53 17.58
C ASN A 22 -4.58 -2.85 18.49
N PRO A 23 -5.00 -3.49 19.60
CA PRO A 23 -5.99 -2.90 20.51
C PRO A 23 -5.45 -1.74 21.33
N ASP A 24 -4.13 -1.60 21.40
CA ASP A 24 -3.51 -0.53 22.18
C ASP A 24 -3.24 0.73 21.35
N LEU A 25 -3.73 0.77 20.14
CA LEU A 25 -3.54 1.91 19.27
C LEU A 25 -4.23 3.15 19.81
N THR A 26 -3.48 4.24 19.87
CA THR A 26 -4.07 5.53 20.22
C THR A 26 -4.85 6.08 19.04
N GLU A 27 -5.71 7.04 19.33
CA GLU A 27 -6.50 7.67 18.28
C GLU A 27 -5.60 8.36 17.26
N GLN A 28 -4.53 8.98 17.75
CA GLN A 28 -3.58 9.66 16.88
C GLN A 28 -2.85 8.69 15.97
N GLU A 29 -2.44 7.56 16.52
CA GLU A 29 -1.77 6.54 15.73
C GLU A 29 -2.70 5.95 14.68
N ARG A 30 -3.93 5.72 15.06
CA ARG A 30 -4.93 5.19 14.13
C ARG A 30 -5.13 6.15 12.96
N ARG A 31 -5.21 7.44 13.26
CA ARG A 31 -5.39 8.44 12.22
C ARG A 31 -4.20 8.48 11.26
N SER A 32 -3.00 8.41 11.82
CA SER A 32 -1.79 8.36 10.99
C SER A 32 -1.79 7.15 10.08
N LEU A 33 -2.19 6.01 10.61
CA LEU A 33 -2.25 4.78 9.83
C LEU A 33 -3.31 4.85 8.74
N GLN A 34 -4.43 5.51 9.02
CA GLN A 34 -5.46 5.68 8.01
C GLN A 34 -4.99 6.55 6.87
N ILE A 35 -4.22 7.58 7.17
CA ILE A 35 -3.66 8.44 6.14
C ILE A 35 -2.66 7.64 5.29
N ALA A 36 -1.81 6.88 5.94
CA ALA A 36 -0.85 6.04 5.23
C ALA A 36 -1.57 5.01 4.36
N TYR A 37 -2.62 4.43 4.88
CA TYR A 37 -3.44 3.47 4.14
C TYR A 37 -3.98 4.10 2.86
N SER A 38 -4.54 5.29 2.97
CA SER A 38 -5.10 5.98 1.81
C SER A 38 -4.02 6.27 0.76
N ARG A 39 -2.85 6.68 1.21
CA ARG A 39 -1.76 6.99 0.30
C ARG A 39 -1.27 5.74 -0.43
N LEU A 40 -1.08 4.67 0.32
CA LEU A 40 -0.63 3.41 -0.27
C LEU A 40 -1.65 2.85 -1.23
N SER A 41 -2.90 2.92 -0.86
CA SER A 41 -3.99 2.43 -1.69
C SER A 41 -4.00 3.15 -3.04
N ARG A 42 -3.80 4.46 -3.00
CA ARG A 42 -3.76 5.26 -4.22
C ARG A 42 -2.54 4.89 -5.08
N ARG A 43 -1.40 4.68 -4.45
CA ARG A 43 -0.20 4.30 -5.17
C ARG A 43 -0.35 2.95 -5.84
N ILE A 44 -0.90 2.00 -5.11
CA ILE A 44 -1.13 0.67 -5.64
C ILE A 44 -2.06 0.74 -6.84
N LYS A 45 -3.13 1.50 -6.71
CA LYS A 45 -4.07 1.67 -7.79
C LYS A 45 -3.43 2.32 -9.02
N ASP A 46 -2.59 3.32 -8.78
CA ASP A 46 -1.87 3.99 -9.86
C ASP A 46 -1.00 3.00 -10.62
N HIS A 47 -0.28 2.16 -9.90
CA HIS A 47 0.56 1.14 -10.52
C HIS A 47 -0.25 0.15 -11.34
N GLN A 48 -1.41 -0.21 -10.84
CA GLN A 48 -2.25 -1.17 -11.53
C GLN A 48 -2.86 -0.58 -12.81
N GLU A 49 -3.16 0.71 -12.78
CA GLU A 49 -3.80 1.36 -13.93
C GLU A 49 -2.80 1.87 -14.95
N ARG A 50 -1.73 2.47 -14.48
CA ARG A 50 -0.76 3.11 -15.36
C ARG A 50 0.47 2.26 -15.63
N GLY A 51 0.91 1.53 -14.61
CA GLY A 51 2.12 0.76 -14.72
C GLY A 51 3.35 1.65 -14.72
N HIS A 52 4.39 1.15 -15.33
CA HIS A 52 5.65 1.85 -15.45
C HIS A 52 5.89 2.29 -16.88
N ASP A 53 6.96 3.02 -17.08
CA ASP A 53 7.44 3.32 -18.41
C ASP A 53 7.74 2.01 -19.11
N GLY A 54 7.08 1.78 -20.22
CA GLY A 54 7.31 0.57 -20.96
C GLY A 54 6.26 -0.50 -20.75
N GLY A 55 5.26 -0.25 -19.91
CA GLY A 55 4.18 -1.20 -19.81
C GLY A 55 3.58 -1.34 -18.41
N PRO A 56 2.62 -2.23 -18.27
CA PRO A 56 1.94 -2.46 -17.01
C PRO A 56 2.86 -3.13 -15.99
N CYS A 57 2.55 -2.92 -14.71
CA CYS A 57 3.31 -3.53 -13.64
C CYS A 57 3.10 -5.03 -13.55
N PHE A 58 1.98 -5.49 -14.04
CA PHE A 58 1.66 -6.91 -14.02
C PHE A 58 1.83 -7.50 -15.39
N GLU A 59 2.48 -8.66 -15.42
CA GLU A 59 2.54 -9.45 -16.64
C GLU A 59 2.05 -10.84 -16.32
N GLU A 60 1.11 -11.28 -17.07
CA GLU A 60 0.57 -12.63 -16.89
C GLU A 60 1.31 -13.65 -17.67
#